data_c70e4ba9038e593e31a98b418dabee54
#
_entry.id   c70e4ba9038e593e31a98b418dabee54
#
_cell.length_a   1.000
_cell.length_b   1.000
_cell.length_c   1.000
_cell.angle_alpha   90.00
_cell.angle_beta   90.00
_cell.angle_gamma   90.00
#
_symmetry.space_group_name_H-M   'P 1'
#
loop_
_entity.id
_entity.type
_entity.pdbx_description
1 polymer ?
#
loop_
_entity_poly.entity_id
_entity_poly.type
_entity_poly.pdbx_seq_one_letter_code
_entity_poly.pdbx_strand_id
1 'polypeptide(L)'
;MYENLYFTNRKVNSVCWASLNHLDSHILLCLMGLAETPGCATLLPASLFVSNHQAGTDQPGVLCSFRIPGAWSCAWSLNTQANNCFSTGLSRRVLLTNVVTGHRQSYGTNSDVLAQQFAVKTPLLFNGCRSGEIFAIDLRSPSQAKGWKATHIFHDSAVTSVRVLKEEQYVMASDMAGKIKLWDLRATKCVRQYEGHVNEYAYLPLHVHEEEGILVAVGQDCYTRIWSLHDAHLLRTIPSPYPTSKANIPSVAFSPRLGGPQGAPGLLMAVQQDLYCFSYSSFCPGNLEEDRWE
;
A
#
# COMPACT_ATOMS: atom_id res chain seq x y z
N MET A 1 19.35 1.25 -20.50
CA MET A 1 20.02 1.99 -19.40
C MET A 1 18.97 2.88 -18.80
N TYR A 2 18.48 2.58 -17.58
CA TYR A 2 17.49 3.43 -16.93
C TYR A 2 18.23 4.58 -16.28
N GLU A 3 17.95 5.81 -16.68
CA GLU A 3 18.48 6.99 -16.01
C GLU A 3 17.87 7.06 -14.60
N ASN A 4 18.73 7.20 -13.58
CA ASN A 4 18.30 7.39 -12.21
C ASN A 4 17.61 8.75 -12.11
N LEU A 5 16.29 8.75 -12.04
CA LEU A 5 15.49 9.93 -11.71
C LEU A 5 15.71 10.30 -10.25
N TYR A 6 16.76 11.05 -9.98
CA TYR A 6 17.04 11.57 -8.65
C TYR A 6 16.23 12.85 -8.43
N PHE A 7 15.16 12.78 -7.66
CA PHE A 7 14.32 13.95 -7.34
C PHE A 7 14.31 14.34 -5.86
N THR A 8 14.87 13.52 -4.98
CA THR A 8 14.96 13.84 -3.55
C THR A 8 16.08 13.06 -2.86
N ASN A 9 16.75 13.71 -1.92
CA ASN A 9 17.68 13.10 -0.98
C ASN A 9 17.02 12.70 0.34
N ARG A 10 15.71 12.85 0.44
CA ARG A 10 14.93 12.54 1.62
C ARG A 10 14.45 11.10 1.59
N LYS A 11 14.34 10.49 2.76
CA LYS A 11 13.72 9.19 2.90
C LYS A 11 12.24 9.25 2.51
N VAL A 12 11.82 8.40 1.58
CA VAL A 12 10.42 8.17 1.27
C VAL A 12 9.85 7.18 2.30
N ASN A 13 8.87 7.61 3.07
CA ASN A 13 8.22 6.75 4.07
C ASN A 13 7.03 6.00 3.51
N SER A 14 6.29 6.64 2.62
CA SER A 14 5.08 6.05 2.04
C SER A 14 4.84 6.62 0.66
N VAL A 15 4.29 5.79 -0.20
CA VAL A 15 3.89 6.14 -1.57
C VAL A 15 2.53 5.54 -1.87
N CYS A 16 1.69 6.28 -2.57
CA CYS A 16 0.45 5.73 -3.12
C CYS A 16 0.11 6.39 -4.47
N TRP A 17 -0.65 5.65 -5.27
CA TRP A 17 -1.26 6.21 -6.46
C TRP A 17 -2.29 7.27 -6.09
N ALA A 18 -2.37 8.32 -6.91
CA ALA A 18 -3.29 9.42 -6.78
C ALA A 18 -3.89 9.76 -8.14
N SER A 19 -5.05 10.40 -8.14
CA SER A 19 -5.71 10.87 -9.37
C SER A 19 -6.51 12.13 -9.06
N LEU A 20 -6.17 13.22 -9.72
CA LEU A 20 -6.93 14.49 -9.63
C LEU A 20 -8.11 14.51 -10.61
N ASN A 21 -7.96 13.79 -11.71
CA ASN A 21 -8.98 13.62 -12.74
C ASN A 21 -8.93 12.17 -13.27
N HIS A 22 -9.88 11.77 -14.07
CA HIS A 22 -9.96 10.39 -14.60
C HIS A 22 -8.94 10.10 -15.72
N LEU A 23 -8.22 11.12 -16.19
CA LEU A 23 -7.32 11.00 -17.35
C LEU A 23 -5.85 10.84 -16.93
N ASP A 24 -5.46 11.45 -15.80
CA ASP A 24 -4.07 11.52 -15.39
C ASP A 24 -3.81 10.73 -14.11
N SER A 25 -2.76 9.93 -14.13
CA SER A 25 -2.25 9.25 -12.95
C SER A 25 -1.18 10.09 -12.26
N HIS A 26 -1.23 10.12 -10.96
CA HIS A 26 -0.32 10.85 -10.10
C HIS A 26 0.25 9.92 -9.03
N ILE A 27 1.35 10.36 -8.42
CA ILE A 27 1.97 9.67 -7.29
C ILE A 27 2.05 10.65 -6.11
N LEU A 28 1.52 10.25 -4.97
CA LEU A 28 1.68 10.96 -3.71
C LEU A 28 2.83 10.33 -2.93
N LEU A 29 3.83 11.15 -2.60
CA LEU A 29 4.99 10.75 -1.81
C LEU A 29 4.97 11.43 -0.46
N CYS A 30 5.15 10.66 0.61
CA CYS A 30 5.42 11.19 1.95
C CYS A 30 6.90 11.12 2.26
N LEU A 31 7.52 12.29 2.37
CA LEU A 31 8.94 12.46 2.60
C LEU A 31 9.23 12.85 4.05
N MET A 32 10.25 12.21 4.63
CA MET A 32 10.74 12.59 5.97
C MET A 32 11.35 13.97 5.98
N GLY A 33 11.26 14.63 7.12
CA GLY A 33 12.02 15.82 7.39
C GLY A 33 13.52 15.54 7.44
N LEU A 34 14.32 16.49 7.00
CA LEU A 34 15.78 16.46 7.08
C LEU A 34 16.27 17.77 7.66
N ALA A 35 16.99 17.69 8.79
CA ALA A 35 17.54 18.87 9.47
C ALA A 35 16.53 20.02 9.62
N GLU A 36 16.72 21.10 8.89
CA GLU A 36 15.86 22.30 8.93
C GLU A 36 14.60 22.20 8.05
N THR A 37 14.53 21.19 7.16
CA THR A 37 13.38 21.02 6.26
C THR A 37 12.36 20.05 6.85
N PRO A 38 11.11 20.49 7.11
CA PRO A 38 10.08 19.63 7.65
C PRO A 38 9.68 18.55 6.65
N GLY A 39 9.11 17.44 7.15
CA GLY A 39 8.49 16.44 6.32
C GLY A 39 7.37 17.02 5.46
N CYS A 40 7.10 16.39 4.33
CA CYS A 40 6.06 16.83 3.41
C CYS A 40 5.37 15.67 2.71
N ALA A 41 4.15 15.92 2.24
CA ALA A 41 3.47 15.10 1.25
C ALA A 41 3.48 15.86 -0.08
N THR A 42 4.03 15.23 -1.11
CA THR A 42 4.27 15.86 -2.41
C THR A 42 3.56 15.07 -3.49
N LEU A 43 2.81 15.75 -4.35
CA LEU A 43 2.10 15.17 -5.48
C LEU A 43 2.88 15.41 -6.77
N LEU A 44 3.12 14.32 -7.50
CA LEU A 44 3.85 14.30 -8.77
C LEU A 44 3.00 13.67 -9.86
N PRO A 45 3.07 14.14 -11.13
CA PRO A 45 2.46 13.43 -12.24
C PRO A 45 3.22 12.15 -12.54
N ALA A 46 2.51 11.05 -12.79
CA ALA A 46 3.14 9.76 -13.11
C ALA A 46 3.90 9.79 -14.46
N SER A 47 3.54 10.70 -15.35
CA SER A 47 4.22 10.93 -16.63
C SER A 47 5.70 11.28 -16.49
N LEU A 48 6.14 11.83 -15.36
CA LEU A 48 7.55 12.08 -15.07
C LEU A 48 8.42 10.82 -15.10
N PHE A 49 7.81 9.65 -14.82
CA PHE A 49 8.52 8.38 -14.78
C PHE A 49 8.46 7.62 -16.13
N VAL A 50 7.70 8.13 -17.10
CA VAL A 50 7.49 7.49 -18.40
C VAL A 50 8.22 8.22 -19.52
N SER A 51 8.43 9.52 -19.40
CA SER A 51 9.05 10.33 -20.45
C SER A 51 10.56 10.36 -20.28
N ASN A 52 11.31 10.05 -21.34
CA ASN A 52 12.73 10.36 -21.47
C ASN A 52 12.91 11.89 -21.56
N HIS A 53 12.71 12.60 -20.50
CA HIS A 53 13.07 14.01 -20.46
C HIS A 53 14.59 14.13 -20.40
N GLN A 54 15.17 14.62 -21.48
CA GLN A 54 16.54 15.12 -21.49
C GLN A 54 16.71 16.10 -20.34
N ALA A 55 17.77 15.92 -19.57
CA ALA A 55 18.14 16.75 -18.44
C ALA A 55 18.29 18.23 -18.86
N GLY A 56 17.22 18.97 -18.80
CA GLY A 56 17.14 20.42 -18.95
C GLY A 56 16.55 21.00 -17.68
N THR A 57 17.40 21.40 -16.79
CA THR A 57 17.35 22.53 -15.82
C THR A 57 16.11 22.82 -14.99
N ASP A 58 15.00 22.08 -15.02
CA ASP A 58 13.89 22.34 -14.13
C ASP A 58 13.57 21.13 -13.26
N GLN A 59 13.36 21.39 -11.96
CA GLN A 59 12.93 20.38 -10.99
C GLN A 59 11.72 19.64 -11.58
N PRO A 60 11.67 18.30 -11.45
CA PRO A 60 10.54 17.53 -11.92
C PRO A 60 9.27 18.16 -11.39
N GLY A 61 8.30 18.39 -12.26
CA GLY A 61 7.12 19.22 -12.02
C GLY A 61 6.30 18.76 -10.81
N VAL A 62 6.69 19.22 -9.63
CA VAL A 62 5.91 19.06 -8.40
C VAL A 62 4.62 19.83 -8.58
N LEU A 63 3.48 19.15 -8.58
CA LEU A 63 2.17 19.78 -8.70
C LEU A 63 1.82 20.56 -7.43
N CYS A 64 2.00 19.93 -6.29
CA CYS A 64 1.84 20.59 -4.99
C CYS A 64 2.61 19.85 -3.89
N SER A 65 2.92 20.56 -2.82
CA SER A 65 3.59 19.99 -1.65
C SER A 65 2.98 20.57 -0.37
N PHE A 66 2.68 19.68 0.57
CA PHE A 66 2.09 20.00 1.85
C PHE A 66 3.06 19.68 2.97
N ARG A 67 3.33 20.67 3.83
CA ARG A 67 4.13 20.45 5.03
C ARG A 67 3.40 19.50 5.97
N ILE A 68 3.93 18.29 6.19
CA ILE A 68 3.37 17.25 7.05
C ILE A 68 4.51 16.63 7.86
N PRO A 69 4.52 16.80 9.17
CA PRO A 69 5.60 16.28 10.01
C PRO A 69 5.47 14.76 10.13
N GLY A 70 6.45 14.01 9.60
CA GLY A 70 6.66 12.61 9.91
C GLY A 70 5.48 11.66 9.64
N ALA A 71 4.97 11.64 8.41
CA ALA A 71 3.93 10.68 8.02
C ALA A 71 4.46 9.24 7.99
N TRP A 72 3.79 8.31 8.67
CA TRP A 72 4.07 6.88 8.64
C TRP A 72 3.40 6.19 7.44
N SER A 73 2.21 6.66 7.08
CA SER A 73 1.42 6.12 5.97
C SER A 73 0.72 7.24 5.21
N CYS A 74 0.33 6.96 3.97
CA CYS A 74 -0.57 7.81 3.21
C CYS A 74 -1.55 6.96 2.41
N ALA A 75 -2.69 7.56 2.08
CA ALA A 75 -3.68 7.01 1.19
C ALA A 75 -4.36 8.13 0.40
N TRP A 76 -4.69 7.86 -0.86
CA TRP A 76 -5.46 8.75 -1.72
C TRP A 76 -6.92 8.30 -1.77
N SER A 77 -7.83 9.26 -1.77
CA SER A 77 -9.26 8.98 -1.85
C SER A 77 -9.73 8.88 -3.29
N LEU A 78 -10.34 7.75 -3.64
CA LEU A 78 -11.11 7.58 -4.87
C LEU A 78 -12.63 7.71 -4.61
N ASN A 79 -13.03 8.03 -3.37
CA ASN A 79 -14.41 8.22 -2.99
C ASN A 79 -14.92 9.60 -3.43
N THR A 80 -16.08 9.66 -4.05
CA THR A 80 -16.67 10.92 -4.55
C THR A 80 -16.98 11.94 -3.46
N GLN A 81 -17.26 11.51 -2.23
CA GLN A 81 -17.54 12.39 -1.09
C GLN A 81 -16.27 12.99 -0.47
N ALA A 82 -15.11 12.39 -0.75
CA ALA A 82 -13.81 12.90 -0.34
C ALA A 82 -12.89 13.09 -1.55
N ASN A 83 -13.44 13.59 -2.64
CA ASN A 83 -12.70 13.80 -3.89
C ASN A 83 -11.54 14.78 -3.66
N ASN A 84 -10.43 14.52 -4.35
CA ASN A 84 -9.18 15.30 -4.24
C ASN A 84 -8.63 15.37 -2.80
N CYS A 85 -8.91 14.38 -1.98
CA CYS A 85 -8.39 14.28 -0.63
C CYS A 85 -7.37 13.14 -0.51
N PHE A 86 -6.39 13.37 0.34
CA PHE A 86 -5.50 12.33 0.82
C PHE A 86 -5.45 12.35 2.34
N SER A 87 -5.15 11.19 2.92
CA SER A 87 -4.88 11.07 4.34
C SER A 87 -3.41 10.79 4.60
N THR A 88 -2.93 11.21 5.75
CA THR A 88 -1.63 10.82 6.30
C THR A 88 -1.79 10.33 7.72
N GLY A 89 -1.22 9.16 7.98
CA GLY A 89 -1.10 8.59 9.32
C GLY A 89 0.12 9.15 10.02
N LEU A 90 -0.10 9.76 11.17
CA LEU A 90 0.92 10.43 11.97
C LEU A 90 1.01 9.79 13.36
N SER A 91 1.94 10.30 14.18
CA SER A 91 1.97 9.96 15.60
C SER A 91 0.70 10.45 16.27
N ARG A 92 -0.12 9.48 16.73
CA ARG A 92 -1.35 9.68 17.50
C ARG A 92 -2.39 10.58 16.82
N ARG A 93 -2.42 10.62 15.49
CA ARG A 93 -3.47 11.31 14.72
C ARG A 93 -3.50 10.90 13.25
N VAL A 94 -4.65 11.12 12.63
CA VAL A 94 -4.86 11.11 11.19
C VAL A 94 -5.09 12.53 10.71
N LEU A 95 -4.45 12.90 9.62
CA LEU A 95 -4.66 14.18 8.96
C LEU A 95 -5.24 13.94 7.57
N LEU A 96 -6.44 14.45 7.33
CA LEU A 96 -7.09 14.49 6.02
C LEU A 96 -6.82 15.84 5.39
N THR A 97 -6.33 15.87 4.16
CA THR A 97 -5.99 17.09 3.42
C THR A 97 -6.65 17.09 2.07
N ASN A 98 -7.36 18.15 1.72
CA ASN A 98 -7.85 18.37 0.37
C ASN A 98 -6.79 19.15 -0.43
N VAL A 99 -6.36 18.60 -1.57
CA VAL A 99 -5.25 19.17 -2.36
C VAL A 99 -5.61 20.44 -3.10
N VAL A 100 -6.89 20.64 -3.42
CA VAL A 100 -7.37 21.80 -4.20
C VAL A 100 -7.56 23.01 -3.26
N THR A 101 -8.21 22.79 -2.11
CA THR A 101 -8.52 23.86 -1.17
C THR A 101 -7.46 24.09 -0.11
N GLY A 102 -6.57 23.12 0.09
CA GLY A 102 -5.60 23.12 1.19
C GLY A 102 -6.24 22.86 2.57
N HIS A 103 -7.57 22.65 2.63
CA HIS A 103 -8.28 22.41 3.88
C HIS A 103 -7.78 21.14 4.57
N ARG A 104 -7.61 21.20 5.88
CA ARG A 104 -7.11 20.08 6.70
C ARG A 104 -8.05 19.78 7.85
N GLN A 105 -8.31 18.49 8.04
CA GLN A 105 -9.08 17.97 9.16
C GLN A 105 -8.25 16.93 9.91
N SER A 106 -8.18 17.07 11.25
CA SER A 106 -7.34 16.22 12.09
C SER A 106 -8.20 15.40 13.05
N TYR A 107 -7.93 14.09 13.11
CA TYR A 107 -8.57 13.13 14.01
C TYR A 107 -7.53 12.60 15.00
N GLY A 108 -7.74 12.85 16.29
CA GLY A 108 -6.86 12.35 17.35
C GLY A 108 -7.02 10.85 17.56
N THR A 109 -5.91 10.12 17.66
CA THR A 109 -5.89 8.68 17.93
C THR A 109 -5.05 8.36 19.16
N ASN A 110 -5.24 7.20 19.76
CA ASN A 110 -4.47 6.78 20.95
C ASN A 110 -3.10 6.20 20.60
N SER A 111 -2.85 5.91 19.32
CA SER A 111 -1.64 5.25 18.85
C SER A 111 -1.21 5.79 17.49
N ASP A 112 0.04 5.52 17.09
CA ASP A 112 0.57 5.87 15.77
C ASP A 112 -0.19 5.14 14.68
N VAL A 113 -0.52 5.84 13.60
CA VAL A 113 -1.28 5.29 12.46
C VAL A 113 -0.31 4.88 11.38
N LEU A 114 -0.16 3.56 11.20
CA LEU A 114 0.88 2.97 10.36
C LEU A 114 0.39 2.54 8.98
N ALA A 115 -0.89 2.25 8.84
CA ALA A 115 -1.50 1.81 7.58
C ALA A 115 -2.83 2.50 7.37
N GLN A 116 -3.14 2.85 6.11
CA GLN A 116 -4.38 3.52 5.76
C GLN A 116 -4.89 3.07 4.40
N GLN A 117 -6.21 3.02 4.25
CA GLN A 117 -6.88 2.89 2.95
C GLN A 117 -8.27 3.51 3.00
N PHE A 118 -8.62 4.29 1.98
CA PHE A 118 -10.00 4.72 1.76
C PHE A 118 -10.83 3.58 1.17
N ALA A 119 -12.06 3.46 1.62
CA ALA A 119 -13.10 2.76 0.89
C ALA A 119 -13.50 3.57 -0.35
N VAL A 120 -13.91 2.88 -1.42
CA VAL A 120 -14.28 3.52 -2.69
C VAL A 120 -15.75 3.89 -2.72
N LYS A 121 -16.62 2.96 -2.27
CA LYS A 121 -18.08 3.11 -2.29
C LYS A 121 -18.59 3.87 -1.06
N THR A 122 -18.12 3.46 0.13
CA THR A 122 -18.53 4.05 1.41
C THR A 122 -17.58 5.19 1.81
N PRO A 123 -18.08 6.24 2.49
CA PRO A 123 -17.25 7.38 2.92
C PRO A 123 -16.44 7.04 4.18
N LEU A 124 -15.65 5.98 4.11
CA LEU A 124 -14.86 5.48 5.22
C LEU A 124 -13.36 5.51 4.90
N LEU A 125 -12.56 5.88 5.89
CA LEU A 125 -11.11 5.76 5.88
C LEU A 125 -10.69 4.74 6.95
N PHE A 126 -10.19 3.60 6.52
CA PHE A 126 -9.66 2.56 7.40
C PHE A 126 -8.24 2.88 7.82
N ASN A 127 -7.93 2.63 9.09
CA ASN A 127 -6.67 2.95 9.72
C ASN A 127 -6.19 1.77 10.56
N GLY A 128 -4.92 1.40 10.40
CA GLY A 128 -4.25 0.41 11.22
C GLY A 128 -3.19 1.08 12.10
N CYS A 129 -3.19 0.74 13.37
CA CYS A 129 -2.37 1.37 14.40
C CYS A 129 -1.24 0.49 14.91
N ARG A 130 -0.24 1.14 15.50
CA ARG A 130 0.85 0.48 16.24
C ARG A 130 0.35 -0.34 17.43
N SER A 131 -0.79 0.03 18.00
CA SER A 131 -1.43 -0.72 19.10
C SER A 131 -2.13 -2.01 18.66
N GLY A 132 -2.18 -2.30 17.36
CA GLY A 132 -3.00 -3.39 16.80
C GLY A 132 -4.44 -2.99 16.49
N GLU A 133 -4.90 -1.80 16.91
CA GLU A 133 -6.25 -1.31 16.60
C GLU A 133 -6.41 -1.06 15.10
N ILE A 134 -7.50 -1.55 14.54
CA ILE A 134 -8.01 -1.19 13.21
C ILE A 134 -9.36 -0.51 13.41
N PHE A 135 -9.51 0.70 12.87
CA PHE A 135 -10.75 1.45 12.94
C PHE A 135 -11.03 2.19 11.63
N ALA A 136 -12.28 2.53 11.40
CA ALA A 136 -12.69 3.38 10.28
C ALA A 136 -13.11 4.77 10.77
N ILE A 137 -12.75 5.80 10.02
CA ILE A 137 -13.24 7.16 10.16
C ILE A 137 -14.39 7.36 9.18
N ASP A 138 -15.56 7.78 9.68
CA ASP A 138 -16.64 8.25 8.81
C ASP A 138 -16.35 9.69 8.38
N LEU A 139 -16.08 9.88 7.09
CA LEU A 139 -15.70 11.17 6.51
C LEU A 139 -16.81 12.22 6.53
N ARG A 140 -18.05 11.80 6.77
CA ARG A 140 -19.23 12.69 6.96
C ARG A 140 -19.25 13.29 8.35
N SER A 141 -18.59 12.66 9.31
CA SER A 141 -18.60 13.08 10.71
C SER A 141 -17.48 14.08 10.96
N PRO A 142 -17.78 15.25 11.58
CA PRO A 142 -16.74 16.17 12.00
C PRO A 142 -15.75 15.50 12.97
N SER A 143 -14.49 15.88 12.90
CA SER A 143 -13.44 15.30 13.76
C SER A 143 -13.65 15.52 15.26
N GLN A 144 -14.50 16.47 15.63
CA GLN A 144 -14.88 16.78 17.01
C GLN A 144 -16.15 16.05 17.48
N ALA A 145 -16.87 15.38 16.58
CA ALA A 145 -18.09 14.64 16.94
C ALA A 145 -17.75 13.41 17.79
N LYS A 146 -18.59 13.13 18.79
CA LYS A 146 -18.55 11.82 19.47
C LYS A 146 -18.96 10.74 18.47
N GLY A 147 -18.15 9.65 18.35
CA GLY A 147 -18.50 8.53 17.50
C GLY A 147 -18.02 8.63 16.03
N TRP A 148 -17.01 9.44 15.74
CA TRP A 148 -16.38 9.47 14.42
C TRP A 148 -15.68 8.17 14.03
N LYS A 149 -15.36 7.30 14.99
CA LYS A 149 -14.87 5.94 14.76
C LYS A 149 -16.05 4.99 14.51
N ALA A 150 -16.08 4.38 13.33
CA ALA A 150 -17.19 3.52 12.89
C ALA A 150 -16.97 2.03 13.20
N THR A 151 -15.74 1.54 13.18
CA THR A 151 -15.42 0.10 13.34
C THR A 151 -14.23 -0.05 14.25
N HIS A 152 -14.21 -1.09 15.07
CA HIS A 152 -13.09 -1.43 15.94
C HIS A 152 -12.78 -2.92 15.86
N ILE A 153 -11.57 -3.24 15.42
CA ILE A 153 -11.02 -4.59 15.34
C ILE A 153 -9.61 -4.54 15.91
N PHE A 154 -9.14 -5.64 16.47
CA PHE A 154 -7.80 -5.70 17.04
C PHE A 154 -6.99 -6.86 16.49
N HIS A 155 -5.78 -6.56 16.04
CA HIS A 155 -4.69 -7.48 15.83
C HIS A 155 -3.84 -7.59 17.11
N ASP A 156 -3.07 -8.67 17.21
CA ASP A 156 -2.24 -8.93 18.39
C ASP A 156 -0.98 -8.04 18.43
N SER A 157 -0.61 -7.44 17.30
CA SER A 157 0.57 -6.61 17.13
C SER A 157 0.29 -5.41 16.21
N ALA A 158 1.30 -4.56 16.03
CA ALA A 158 1.24 -3.35 15.20
C ALA A 158 0.80 -3.66 13.75
N VAL A 159 -0.25 -3.02 13.30
CA VAL A 159 -0.81 -3.23 11.96
C VAL A 159 0.03 -2.52 10.91
N THR A 160 0.61 -3.26 9.97
CA THR A 160 1.51 -2.74 8.93
C THR A 160 0.85 -2.52 7.58
N SER A 161 -0.25 -3.22 7.31
CA SER A 161 -1.03 -3.05 6.09
C SER A 161 -2.51 -3.27 6.34
N VAL A 162 -3.33 -2.49 5.67
CA VAL A 162 -4.80 -2.61 5.67
C VAL A 162 -5.27 -2.57 4.22
N ARG A 163 -6.12 -3.52 3.82
CA ARG A 163 -6.73 -3.61 2.50
C ARG A 163 -8.23 -3.85 2.63
N VAL A 164 -9.01 -2.91 2.11
CA VAL A 164 -10.47 -3.02 2.02
C VAL A 164 -10.83 -3.75 0.74
N LEU A 165 -11.61 -4.82 0.81
CA LEU A 165 -12.04 -5.55 -0.38
C LEU A 165 -13.14 -4.79 -1.14
N LYS A 166 -13.33 -5.10 -2.43
CA LYS A 166 -14.26 -4.40 -3.35
C LYS A 166 -15.71 -4.30 -2.85
N GLU A 167 -16.16 -5.32 -2.12
CA GLU A 167 -17.50 -5.33 -1.52
C GLU A 167 -17.59 -4.48 -0.25
N GLU A 168 -16.46 -4.02 0.28
CA GLU A 168 -16.34 -3.18 1.49
C GLU A 168 -16.98 -3.79 2.75
N GLN A 169 -17.25 -5.10 2.72
CA GLN A 169 -17.71 -5.88 3.86
C GLN A 169 -16.57 -6.58 4.59
N TYR A 170 -15.41 -6.66 3.94
CA TYR A 170 -14.23 -7.34 4.45
C TYR A 170 -13.01 -6.42 4.43
N VAL A 171 -12.21 -6.54 5.46
CA VAL A 171 -10.89 -5.89 5.57
C VAL A 171 -9.83 -6.96 5.80
N MET A 172 -8.80 -6.93 5.00
CA MET A 172 -7.60 -7.72 5.21
C MET A 172 -6.55 -6.85 5.88
N ALA A 173 -5.86 -7.39 6.87
CA ALA A 173 -4.78 -6.69 7.53
C ALA A 173 -3.63 -7.64 7.89
N SER A 174 -2.42 -7.08 7.90
CA SER A 174 -1.22 -7.73 8.42
C SER A 174 -0.61 -6.95 9.56
N ASP A 175 0.11 -7.65 10.42
CA ASP A 175 0.79 -7.07 11.57
C ASP A 175 2.28 -7.40 11.62
N MET A 176 2.99 -6.79 12.58
CA MET A 176 4.42 -7.00 12.80
C MET A 176 4.76 -8.38 13.38
N ALA A 177 3.77 -9.16 13.85
CA ALA A 177 3.97 -10.54 14.28
C ALA A 177 3.78 -11.57 13.15
N GLY A 178 3.66 -11.09 11.90
CA GLY A 178 3.49 -11.95 10.73
C GLY A 178 2.09 -12.53 10.56
N LYS A 179 1.10 -12.03 11.30
CA LYS A 179 -0.29 -12.47 11.13
C LYS A 179 -0.96 -11.71 9.98
N ILE A 180 -1.57 -12.44 9.06
CA ILE A 180 -2.44 -11.89 8.03
C ILE A 180 -3.85 -12.44 8.25
N LYS A 181 -4.83 -11.55 8.48
CA LYS A 181 -6.20 -11.91 8.82
C LYS A 181 -7.19 -11.19 7.91
N LEU A 182 -8.24 -11.90 7.51
CA LEU A 182 -9.42 -11.35 6.85
C LEU A 182 -10.55 -11.20 7.88
N TRP A 183 -11.09 -10.01 7.98
CA TRP A 183 -12.12 -9.64 8.94
C TRP A 183 -13.43 -9.35 8.25
N ASP A 184 -14.54 -9.90 8.75
CA ASP A 184 -15.90 -9.47 8.41
C ASP A 184 -16.24 -8.24 9.26
N LEU A 185 -16.51 -7.11 8.61
CA LEU A 185 -16.79 -5.83 9.27
C LEU A 185 -18.15 -5.80 9.96
N ARG A 186 -19.10 -6.60 9.49
CA ARG A 186 -20.46 -6.67 10.06
C ARG A 186 -20.47 -7.47 11.37
N ALA A 187 -19.72 -8.58 11.36
CA ALA A 187 -19.63 -9.46 12.52
C ALA A 187 -18.46 -9.09 13.44
N THR A 188 -17.54 -8.21 12.99
CA THR A 188 -16.27 -7.86 13.66
C THR A 188 -15.45 -9.09 14.06
N LYS A 189 -15.47 -10.13 13.21
CA LYS A 189 -14.80 -11.41 13.44
C LYS A 189 -13.78 -11.70 12.37
N CYS A 190 -12.66 -12.32 12.78
CA CYS A 190 -11.72 -12.91 11.84
C CYS A 190 -12.39 -14.14 11.20
N VAL A 191 -12.53 -14.09 9.89
CA VAL A 191 -13.14 -15.17 9.09
C VAL A 191 -12.10 -16.06 8.43
N ARG A 192 -10.86 -15.55 8.29
CA ARG A 192 -9.76 -16.30 7.66
C ARG A 192 -8.41 -15.78 8.12
N GLN A 193 -7.46 -16.69 8.26
CA GLN A 193 -6.06 -16.39 8.54
C GLN A 193 -5.17 -17.04 7.49
N TYR A 194 -4.16 -16.30 7.02
CA TYR A 194 -3.20 -16.73 6.00
C TYR A 194 -1.88 -17.05 6.69
N GLU A 195 -1.53 -18.33 6.69
CA GLU A 195 -0.37 -18.81 7.43
C GLU A 195 0.93 -18.75 6.63
N GLY A 196 2.06 -18.77 7.33
CA GLY A 196 3.40 -18.86 6.74
C GLY A 196 4.03 -17.52 6.40
N HIS A 197 3.36 -16.37 6.60
CA HIS A 197 4.01 -15.08 6.48
C HIS A 197 4.95 -14.82 7.65
N VAL A 198 6.18 -14.38 7.35
CA VAL A 198 7.22 -14.12 8.35
C VAL A 198 7.43 -12.62 8.47
N ASN A 199 7.19 -12.08 9.65
CA ASN A 199 7.50 -10.70 10.00
C ASN A 199 7.75 -10.60 11.51
N GLU A 200 8.67 -9.73 11.92
CA GLU A 200 8.94 -9.43 13.33
C GLU A 200 8.80 -7.93 13.63
N TYR A 201 9.12 -7.05 12.65
CA TYR A 201 9.09 -5.59 12.86
C TYR A 201 9.07 -4.79 11.57
N ALA A 202 9.06 -5.42 10.39
CA ALA A 202 9.16 -4.71 9.13
C ALA A 202 7.81 -4.17 8.67
N TYR A 203 7.85 -3.05 7.95
CA TYR A 203 6.70 -2.51 7.25
C TYR A 203 6.55 -3.22 5.91
N LEU A 204 5.70 -4.25 5.87
CA LEU A 204 5.49 -5.07 4.70
C LEU A 204 4.07 -4.87 4.17
N PRO A 205 3.91 -4.42 2.91
CA PRO A 205 2.60 -4.22 2.32
C PRO A 205 1.95 -5.54 1.91
N LEU A 206 0.61 -5.58 1.95
CA LEU A 206 -0.19 -6.62 1.32
C LEU A 206 -0.66 -6.16 -0.06
N HIS A 207 -0.63 -7.07 -1.03
CA HIS A 207 -1.16 -6.87 -2.37
C HIS A 207 -2.31 -7.85 -2.59
N VAL A 208 -3.53 -7.31 -2.66
CA VAL A 208 -4.76 -8.10 -2.86
C VAL A 208 -5.25 -7.89 -4.28
N HIS A 209 -5.41 -8.97 -5.01
CA HIS A 209 -5.90 -9.00 -6.39
C HIS A 209 -7.16 -9.86 -6.44
N GLU A 210 -8.30 -9.21 -6.20
CA GLU A 210 -9.59 -9.91 -6.05
C GLU A 210 -10.07 -10.58 -7.33
N GLU A 211 -9.77 -10.00 -8.50
CA GLU A 211 -10.13 -10.57 -9.80
C GLU A 211 -9.40 -11.87 -10.07
N GLU A 212 -8.15 -11.96 -9.64
CA GLU A 212 -7.31 -13.15 -9.76
C GLU A 212 -7.48 -14.10 -8.56
N GLY A 213 -8.20 -13.67 -7.54
CA GLY A 213 -8.42 -14.44 -6.32
C GLY A 213 -7.16 -14.69 -5.50
N ILE A 214 -6.16 -13.79 -5.56
CA ILE A 214 -4.87 -13.98 -4.90
C ILE A 214 -4.51 -12.86 -3.92
N LEU A 215 -3.76 -13.26 -2.89
CA LEU A 215 -3.05 -12.39 -1.98
C LEU A 215 -1.54 -12.59 -2.17
N VAL A 216 -0.79 -11.51 -2.34
CA VAL A 216 0.67 -11.54 -2.46
C VAL A 216 1.29 -10.73 -1.32
N ALA A 217 2.26 -11.30 -0.64
CA ALA A 217 3.04 -10.59 0.37
C ALA A 217 4.49 -11.07 0.40
N VAL A 218 5.38 -10.14 0.71
CA VAL A 218 6.79 -10.43 0.96
C VAL A 218 7.01 -10.58 2.44
N GLY A 219 7.74 -11.60 2.86
CA GLY A 219 8.16 -11.80 4.25
C GLY A 219 9.50 -11.14 4.54
N GLN A 220 9.77 -10.94 5.83
CA GLN A 220 11.07 -10.46 6.31
C GLN A 220 12.20 -11.48 6.06
N ASP A 221 11.83 -12.73 5.81
CA ASP A 221 12.70 -13.81 5.35
C ASP A 221 13.05 -13.72 3.85
N CYS A 222 12.66 -12.62 3.17
CA CYS A 222 12.90 -12.35 1.76
C CYS A 222 12.17 -13.30 0.79
N TYR A 223 11.18 -14.05 1.26
CA TYR A 223 10.32 -14.85 0.39
C TYR A 223 9.05 -14.10 0.03
N THR A 224 8.70 -14.13 -1.26
CA THR A 224 7.39 -13.69 -1.73
C THR A 224 6.44 -14.88 -1.71
N ARG A 225 5.32 -14.73 -1.04
CA ARG A 225 4.30 -15.77 -0.92
C ARG A 225 3.01 -15.33 -1.58
N ILE A 226 2.37 -16.28 -2.23
CA ILE A 226 1.09 -16.09 -2.92
C ILE A 226 0.10 -17.07 -2.33
N TRP A 227 -1.02 -16.57 -1.83
CA TRP A 227 -2.11 -17.39 -1.29
C TRP A 227 -3.37 -17.23 -2.13
N SER A 228 -4.19 -18.26 -2.15
CA SER A 228 -5.57 -18.16 -2.59
C SER A 228 -6.38 -17.28 -1.62
N LEU A 229 -7.07 -16.28 -2.16
CA LEU A 229 -7.89 -15.36 -1.37
C LEU A 229 -9.11 -16.06 -0.76
N HIS A 230 -9.60 -17.13 -1.41
CA HIS A 230 -10.84 -17.81 -1.06
C HIS A 230 -10.71 -18.77 0.12
N ASP A 231 -9.62 -19.55 0.17
CA ASP A 231 -9.43 -20.62 1.16
C ASP A 231 -8.17 -20.46 2.01
N ALA A 232 -7.39 -19.39 1.79
CA ALA A 232 -6.12 -19.10 2.43
C ALA A 232 -5.02 -20.16 2.18
N HIS A 233 -5.19 -21.01 1.16
CA HIS A 233 -4.17 -21.97 0.78
C HIS A 233 -2.94 -21.25 0.21
N LEU A 234 -1.73 -21.66 0.65
CA LEU A 234 -0.48 -21.14 0.10
C LEU A 234 -0.25 -21.77 -1.29
N LEU A 235 -0.34 -20.94 -2.31
CA LEU A 235 -0.19 -21.38 -3.71
C LEU A 235 1.28 -21.47 -4.13
N ARG A 236 2.07 -20.47 -3.78
CA ARG A 236 3.48 -20.39 -4.21
C ARG A 236 4.34 -19.66 -3.18
N THR A 237 5.60 -20.04 -3.14
CA THR A 237 6.68 -19.36 -2.40
C THR A 237 7.84 -19.12 -3.36
N ILE A 238 8.19 -17.85 -3.58
CA ILE A 238 9.24 -17.43 -4.50
C ILE A 238 10.39 -16.87 -3.66
N PRO A 239 11.58 -17.47 -3.68
CA PRO A 239 12.73 -16.94 -2.95
C PRO A 239 13.25 -15.66 -3.60
N SER A 240 13.87 -14.79 -2.78
CA SER A 240 14.68 -13.71 -3.32
C SER A 240 15.94 -14.29 -4.00
N PRO A 241 16.37 -13.72 -5.13
CA PRO A 241 17.64 -14.10 -5.76
C PRO A 241 18.88 -13.73 -4.93
N TYR A 242 18.70 -12.90 -3.90
CA TYR A 242 19.77 -12.48 -2.99
C TYR A 242 19.67 -13.19 -1.63
N PRO A 243 20.79 -13.33 -0.90
CA PRO A 243 20.80 -13.87 0.46
C PRO A 243 19.87 -13.09 1.38
N THR A 244 19.21 -13.80 2.29
CA THR A 244 18.29 -13.20 3.26
C THR A 244 18.99 -12.16 4.13
N SER A 245 18.55 -10.92 4.03
CA SER A 245 18.98 -9.81 4.89
C SER A 245 17.95 -8.70 4.89
N LYS A 246 18.00 -7.80 5.87
CA LYS A 246 17.10 -6.64 5.94
C LYS A 246 17.20 -5.72 4.71
N ALA A 247 18.38 -5.64 4.09
CA ALA A 247 18.64 -4.82 2.92
C ALA A 247 18.10 -5.47 1.62
N ASN A 248 17.81 -6.76 1.65
CA ASN A 248 17.44 -7.56 0.50
C ASN A 248 15.95 -7.96 0.50
N ILE A 249 15.14 -7.37 1.41
CA ILE A 249 13.70 -7.61 1.40
C ILE A 249 13.13 -7.08 0.07
N PRO A 250 12.55 -7.95 -0.76
CA PRO A 250 12.03 -7.54 -2.06
C PRO A 250 10.86 -6.56 -1.95
N SER A 251 10.72 -5.71 -2.97
CA SER A 251 9.48 -5.00 -3.25
C SER A 251 8.83 -5.64 -4.47
N VAL A 252 7.56 -5.99 -4.37
CA VAL A 252 6.87 -6.73 -5.43
C VAL A 252 5.65 -5.97 -5.95
N ALA A 253 5.36 -6.19 -7.23
CA ALA A 253 4.13 -5.74 -7.87
C ALA A 253 3.62 -6.85 -8.78
N PHE A 254 2.37 -7.25 -8.59
CA PHE A 254 1.70 -8.20 -9.47
C PHE A 254 0.90 -7.45 -10.54
N SER A 255 0.89 -7.98 -11.75
CA SER A 255 0.04 -7.51 -12.85
C SER A 255 -0.68 -8.70 -13.47
N PRO A 256 -2.01 -8.63 -13.65
CA PRO A 256 -2.75 -9.66 -14.38
C PRO A 256 -2.38 -9.70 -15.88
N ARG A 257 -1.75 -8.63 -16.38
CA ARG A 257 -1.35 -8.46 -17.80
C ARG A 257 0.01 -7.79 -17.89
N LEU A 258 1.04 -8.50 -17.44
CA LEU A 258 2.41 -8.01 -17.53
C LEU A 258 2.84 -7.93 -19.00
N GLY A 259 3.38 -6.78 -19.41
CA GLY A 259 3.76 -6.55 -20.82
C GLY A 259 2.67 -5.92 -21.70
N GLY A 260 1.50 -5.55 -21.14
CA GLY A 260 0.45 -4.81 -21.86
C GLY A 260 -0.88 -5.55 -21.99
N PRO A 261 -1.80 -5.09 -22.81
CA PRO A 261 -3.18 -5.60 -22.88
C PRO A 261 -3.31 -7.09 -23.22
N GLN A 262 -2.32 -7.65 -23.92
CA GLN A 262 -2.24 -9.08 -24.28
C GLN A 262 -1.22 -9.84 -23.45
N GLY A 263 -0.68 -9.22 -22.41
CA GLY A 263 0.31 -9.82 -21.51
C GLY A 263 -0.27 -10.93 -20.65
N ALA A 264 0.59 -11.82 -20.17
CA ALA A 264 0.24 -12.85 -19.21
C ALA A 264 0.31 -12.31 -17.77
N PRO A 265 -0.36 -12.96 -16.80
CA PRO A 265 -0.17 -12.66 -15.40
C PRO A 265 1.31 -12.79 -15.00
N GLY A 266 1.80 -11.85 -14.22
CA GLY A 266 3.20 -11.87 -13.82
C GLY A 266 3.49 -11.03 -12.58
N LEU A 267 4.64 -11.29 -11.99
CA LEU A 267 5.14 -10.61 -10.81
C LEU A 267 6.45 -9.89 -11.15
N LEU A 268 6.51 -8.62 -10.84
CA LEU A 268 7.75 -7.86 -10.81
C LEU A 268 8.31 -7.88 -9.40
N MET A 269 9.59 -8.17 -9.27
CA MET A 269 10.31 -8.18 -7.99
C MET A 269 11.53 -7.27 -8.11
N ALA A 270 11.58 -6.23 -7.31
CA ALA A 270 12.72 -5.34 -7.20
C ALA A 270 13.51 -5.67 -5.93
N VAL A 271 14.80 -5.93 -6.07
CA VAL A 271 15.73 -6.19 -4.96
C VAL A 271 17.02 -5.40 -5.21
N GLN A 272 17.40 -4.55 -4.26
CA GLN A 272 18.53 -3.62 -4.43
C GLN A 272 18.40 -2.75 -5.69
N GLN A 273 19.20 -3.01 -6.71
CA GLN A 273 19.21 -2.28 -7.99
C GLN A 273 18.68 -3.10 -9.15
N ASP A 274 18.29 -4.36 -8.90
CA ASP A 274 17.83 -5.29 -9.92
C ASP A 274 16.33 -5.45 -9.92
N LEU A 275 15.77 -5.62 -11.11
CA LEU A 275 14.36 -5.89 -11.36
C LEU A 275 14.23 -7.25 -12.03
N TYR A 276 13.53 -8.16 -11.35
CA TYR A 276 13.20 -9.50 -11.84
C TYR A 276 11.75 -9.54 -12.30
N CYS A 277 11.52 -10.24 -13.40
CA CYS A 277 10.20 -10.45 -13.97
C CYS A 277 9.88 -11.94 -13.96
N PHE A 278 8.82 -12.32 -13.27
CA PHE A 278 8.31 -13.68 -13.23
C PHE A 278 6.99 -13.70 -14.02
N SER A 279 6.94 -14.44 -15.12
CA SER A 279 5.72 -14.61 -15.90
C SER A 279 5.09 -15.98 -15.62
N TYR A 280 3.76 -16.03 -15.57
CA TYR A 280 3.04 -17.28 -15.51
C TYR A 280 2.89 -17.84 -16.93
N SER A 281 3.61 -18.92 -17.25
CA SER A 281 3.39 -19.68 -18.47
C SER A 281 2.47 -20.86 -18.15
N SER A 282 1.24 -20.85 -18.65
CA SER A 282 0.40 -22.04 -18.64
C SER A 282 0.96 -23.05 -19.64
N PHE A 283 1.65 -24.08 -19.14
CA PHE A 283 1.97 -25.23 -19.97
C PHE A 283 0.70 -26.01 -20.29
N CYS A 284 0.50 -26.35 -21.56
CA CYS A 284 -0.51 -27.32 -21.98
C CYS A 284 -0.30 -28.66 -21.23
N PRO A 285 -1.36 -29.34 -20.78
CA PRO A 285 -1.25 -30.58 -20.03
C PRO A 285 -0.73 -31.70 -20.93
N GLY A 286 0.54 -32.01 -20.84
CA GLY A 286 1.20 -33.05 -21.59
C GLY A 286 2.35 -33.75 -20.88
N ASN A 287 2.90 -33.14 -19.84
CA ASN A 287 3.92 -33.77 -19.00
C ASN A 287 3.80 -33.26 -17.58
N LEU A 288 3.72 -34.13 -16.62
CA LEU A 288 3.83 -33.94 -15.20
C LEU A 288 5.27 -33.43 -14.86
N GLU A 289 5.53 -32.19 -15.13
CA GLU A 289 6.69 -31.49 -14.58
C GLU A 289 6.18 -30.23 -13.86
N GLU A 290 6.71 -30.04 -12.67
CA GLU A 290 6.39 -28.99 -11.72
C GLU A 290 6.23 -27.61 -12.40
N ASP A 291 5.08 -26.97 -12.20
CA ASP A 291 4.84 -25.58 -12.62
C ASP A 291 5.96 -24.68 -12.12
N ARG A 292 6.84 -24.27 -12.98
CA ARG A 292 7.94 -23.35 -12.67
C ARG A 292 7.56 -21.93 -13.08
N TRP A 293 7.70 -21.02 -12.14
CA TRP A 293 7.83 -19.60 -12.44
C TRP A 293 9.27 -19.37 -12.91
N GLU A 294 9.47 -19.01 -14.18
CA GLU A 294 10.76 -18.54 -14.72
C GLU A 294 10.90 -17.03 -14.63
#